data_8808d36819e178afaf1bc81006f55439
#
_entry.id   8808d36819e178afaf1bc81006f55439
#
_cell.length_a   1.000
_cell.length_b   1.000
_cell.length_c   1.000
_cell.angle_alpha   90.00
_cell.angle_beta   90.00
_cell.angle_gamma   90.00
#
_symmetry.space_group_name_H-M   'P 1'
#
loop_
_entity.id
_entity.type
_entity.pdbx_description
1 polymer ?
#
loop_
_entity_poly.entity_id
_entity_poly.type
_entity_poly.pdbx_seq_one_letter_code
_entity_poly.pdbx_strand_id
1 'polypeptide(L)'
;MRYLLKKYSVTDAVRMYMDAGYTALDVSMVDTSLPFFSDGYRKLASEMLEIANSGGVIFNQAHAPFVSKTDKYEKEILPLMPRVFEMSSLLGIKNVVVHPRKEGRYYGKEEYLFEKNVEMYNALKPIAKKFGVKIAIENMWQHHPVTKKICDDVCAPPEELARLYDTLNDPEVFTVCLDLGHVALCGREPEDAIRTIGKRIGCLHVHDVDYKDDLHTLPGVGKINWDKVCRALADVGYDGDLTLEANNFWLGFLPEMETEVNRFMADTAKSLAEKIEFYKAQK
;
A
#
# COMPACT_ATOMS: atom_id res chain seq x y z
N MET A 1 5.51 -5.61 5.64
CA MET A 1 6.17 -6.86 6.13
C MET A 1 6.72 -7.80 5.04
N ARG A 2 6.48 -7.55 3.77
CA ARG A 2 6.69 -8.48 2.63
C ARG A 2 8.11 -9.09 2.55
N TYR A 3 9.17 -8.33 2.82
CA TYR A 3 10.55 -8.83 2.71
C TYR A 3 10.86 -9.94 3.72
N LEU A 4 10.61 -9.71 5.01
CA LEU A 4 10.93 -10.68 6.06
C LEU A 4 10.06 -11.93 5.98
N LEU A 5 8.81 -11.82 5.49
CA LEU A 5 7.92 -12.97 5.31
C LEU A 5 8.42 -14.00 4.29
N LYS A 6 9.40 -13.65 3.46
CA LYS A 6 10.07 -14.62 2.56
C LYS A 6 11.10 -15.49 3.26
N LYS A 7 11.54 -15.11 4.46
CA LYS A 7 12.67 -15.75 5.18
C LYS A 7 12.27 -16.28 6.56
N TYR A 8 11.34 -15.62 7.23
CA TYR A 8 11.01 -15.84 8.62
C TYR A 8 9.54 -16.19 8.81
N SER A 9 9.20 -16.76 9.96
CA SER A 9 7.80 -16.91 10.35
C SER A 9 7.13 -15.54 10.48
N VAL A 10 5.80 -15.51 10.39
CA VAL A 10 5.03 -14.25 10.52
C VAL A 10 5.30 -13.60 11.88
N THR A 11 5.32 -14.38 12.94
CA THR A 11 5.55 -13.89 14.31
C THR A 11 6.98 -13.40 14.53
N ASP A 12 7.97 -14.04 13.93
CA ASP A 12 9.36 -13.56 14.00
C ASP A 12 9.53 -12.25 13.20
N ALA A 13 8.90 -12.17 12.03
CA ALA A 13 8.92 -10.94 11.25
C ALA A 13 8.30 -9.74 12.04
N VAL A 14 7.20 -9.96 12.77
CA VAL A 14 6.62 -8.93 13.66
C VAL A 14 7.61 -8.48 14.71
N ARG A 15 8.27 -9.43 15.41
CA ARG A 15 9.30 -9.10 16.43
C ARG A 15 10.46 -8.30 15.82
N MET A 16 10.97 -8.73 14.67
CA MET A 16 12.09 -8.06 14.02
C MET A 16 11.76 -6.61 13.60
N TYR A 17 10.56 -6.35 13.11
CA TYR A 17 10.14 -4.98 12.81
C TYR A 17 9.93 -4.16 14.08
N MET A 18 9.37 -4.75 15.13
CA MET A 18 9.21 -4.10 16.43
C MET A 18 10.58 -3.71 17.02
N ASP A 19 11.55 -4.64 17.00
CA ASP A 19 12.92 -4.41 17.50
C ASP A 19 13.70 -3.38 16.68
N ALA A 20 13.32 -3.20 15.40
CA ALA A 20 13.87 -2.15 14.55
C ALA A 20 13.29 -0.76 14.83
N GLY A 21 12.23 -0.64 15.64
CA GLY A 21 11.64 0.64 16.04
C GLY A 21 10.44 1.11 15.21
N TYR A 22 9.82 0.24 14.41
CA TYR A 22 8.55 0.54 13.77
C TYR A 22 7.42 0.60 14.80
N THR A 23 6.53 1.57 14.64
CA THR A 23 5.35 1.77 15.50
C THR A 23 4.06 1.25 14.84
N ALA A 24 4.07 1.08 13.54
CA ALA A 24 2.96 0.56 12.75
C ALA A 24 3.47 -0.39 11.66
N LEU A 25 2.73 -1.45 11.40
CA LEU A 25 3.10 -2.49 10.43
C LEU A 25 2.02 -2.71 9.39
N ASP A 26 2.43 -2.77 8.12
CA ASP A 26 1.62 -3.27 7.01
C ASP A 26 1.67 -4.80 6.95
N VAL A 27 0.51 -5.44 6.78
CA VAL A 27 0.41 -6.91 6.64
C VAL A 27 0.23 -7.28 5.18
N SER A 28 1.33 -7.69 4.54
CA SER A 28 1.28 -8.17 3.16
C SER A 28 0.68 -9.57 3.05
N MET A 29 -0.53 -9.67 2.54
CA MET A 29 -1.22 -10.94 2.22
C MET A 29 -1.12 -11.29 0.72
N VAL A 30 -0.13 -10.73 0.02
CA VAL A 30 0.06 -10.94 -1.43
C VAL A 30 0.40 -12.40 -1.76
N ASP A 31 1.19 -13.05 -0.92
CA ASP A 31 1.53 -14.47 -1.08
C ASP A 31 0.48 -15.35 -0.39
N THR A 32 -0.33 -16.04 -1.22
CA THR A 32 -1.42 -16.89 -0.73
C THR A 32 -0.96 -18.19 -0.10
N SER A 33 0.33 -18.52 -0.15
CA SER A 33 0.92 -19.65 0.55
C SER A 33 1.20 -19.37 2.04
N LEU A 34 1.16 -18.10 2.45
CA LEU A 34 1.38 -17.70 3.83
C LEU A 34 0.26 -18.17 4.77
N PRO A 35 0.56 -18.36 6.06
CA PRO A 35 -0.39 -18.87 7.06
C PRO A 35 -1.67 -18.06 7.25
N PHE A 36 -1.76 -16.85 6.70
CA PHE A 36 -2.97 -16.03 6.69
C PHE A 36 -4.17 -16.73 6.03
N PHE A 37 -3.90 -17.66 5.11
CA PHE A 37 -4.92 -18.41 4.36
C PHE A 37 -5.14 -19.84 4.88
N SER A 38 -4.36 -20.29 5.89
CA SER A 38 -4.53 -21.59 6.54
C SER A 38 -5.71 -21.63 7.50
N ASP A 39 -6.11 -22.81 7.97
CA ASP A 39 -7.17 -22.95 8.97
C ASP A 39 -6.79 -22.36 10.34
N GLY A 40 -5.49 -22.23 10.63
CA GLY A 40 -4.96 -21.65 11.87
C GLY A 40 -4.90 -20.13 11.94
N TYR A 41 -5.38 -19.40 10.92
CA TYR A 41 -5.20 -17.96 10.79
C TYR A 41 -5.72 -17.13 11.99
N ARG A 42 -6.81 -17.54 12.64
CA ARG A 42 -7.33 -16.82 13.83
C ARG A 42 -6.38 -16.91 15.02
N LYS A 43 -5.78 -18.08 15.22
CA LYS A 43 -4.74 -18.26 16.24
C LYS A 43 -3.51 -17.42 15.91
N LEU A 44 -3.09 -17.42 14.64
CA LEU A 44 -2.00 -16.57 14.16
C LEU A 44 -2.29 -15.07 14.41
N ALA A 45 -3.51 -14.60 14.13
CA ALA A 45 -3.88 -13.21 14.41
C ALA A 45 -3.76 -12.86 15.90
N SER A 46 -4.19 -13.76 16.79
CA SER A 46 -4.05 -13.56 18.23
C SER A 46 -2.59 -13.51 18.68
N GLU A 47 -1.75 -14.40 18.16
CA GLU A 47 -0.30 -14.41 18.43
C GLU A 47 0.38 -13.12 17.91
N MET A 48 0.04 -12.66 16.72
CA MET A 48 0.56 -11.42 16.17
C MET A 48 0.16 -10.21 17.04
N LEU A 49 -1.09 -10.14 17.49
CA LEU A 49 -1.55 -9.06 18.33
C LEU A 49 -0.88 -9.07 19.72
N GLU A 50 -0.68 -10.24 20.31
CA GLU A 50 0.02 -10.36 21.59
C GLU A 50 1.43 -9.80 21.49
N ILE A 51 2.16 -10.16 20.45
CA ILE A 51 3.52 -9.67 20.20
C ILE A 51 3.50 -8.16 19.95
N ALA A 52 2.67 -7.67 19.04
CA ALA A 52 2.60 -6.26 18.70
C ALA A 52 2.24 -5.39 19.91
N ASN A 53 1.25 -5.81 20.70
CA ASN A 53 0.81 -5.11 21.92
C ASN A 53 1.93 -5.05 22.97
N SER A 54 2.76 -6.09 23.09
CA SER A 54 3.89 -6.10 24.04
C SER A 54 4.94 -5.03 23.76
N GLY A 55 5.04 -4.56 22.50
CA GLY A 55 5.94 -3.48 22.06
C GLY A 55 5.23 -2.16 21.73
N GLY A 56 3.91 -2.06 21.94
CA GLY A 56 3.14 -0.86 21.58
C GLY A 56 3.03 -0.62 20.08
N VAL A 57 3.16 -1.67 19.27
CA VAL A 57 3.05 -1.62 17.80
C VAL A 57 1.62 -1.92 17.37
N ILE A 58 1.15 -1.27 16.33
CA ILE A 58 -0.15 -1.52 15.72
C ILE A 58 -0.02 -2.12 14.32
N PHE A 59 -1.08 -2.77 13.82
CA PHE A 59 -1.22 -3.07 12.40
C PHE A 59 -2.09 -1.99 11.76
N ASN A 60 -1.53 -1.21 10.82
CA ASN A 60 -2.18 -0.01 10.28
C ASN A 60 -2.90 -0.27 8.97
N GLN A 61 -2.31 -1.08 8.11
CA GLN A 61 -2.89 -1.46 6.81
C GLN A 61 -2.55 -2.89 6.44
N ALA A 62 -3.24 -3.41 5.44
CA ALA A 62 -2.92 -4.69 4.83
C ALA A 62 -2.96 -4.57 3.31
N HIS A 63 -2.20 -5.41 2.64
CA HIS A 63 -2.22 -5.53 1.19
C HIS A 63 -2.87 -6.86 0.78
N ALA A 64 -3.98 -6.79 0.03
CA ALA A 64 -4.67 -7.98 -0.47
C ALA A 64 -3.86 -8.68 -1.57
N PRO A 65 -4.11 -9.99 -1.82
CA PRO A 65 -3.58 -10.65 -3.00
C PRO A 65 -4.07 -9.98 -4.28
N PHE A 66 -3.23 -10.02 -5.31
CA PHE A 66 -3.58 -9.48 -6.62
C PHE A 66 -3.06 -10.37 -7.74
N VAL A 67 -3.64 -10.22 -8.92
CA VAL A 67 -3.18 -10.87 -10.15
C VAL A 67 -3.17 -9.87 -11.29
N SER A 68 -2.18 -10.00 -12.18
CA SER A 68 -2.04 -9.15 -13.36
C SER A 68 -2.98 -9.54 -14.51
N LYS A 69 -3.71 -10.67 -14.40
CA LYS A 69 -4.61 -11.20 -15.44
C LYS A 69 -6.03 -11.28 -14.90
N THR A 70 -6.94 -10.66 -15.60
CA THR A 70 -8.35 -10.48 -15.21
C THR A 70 -9.12 -11.78 -15.02
N ASP A 71 -8.93 -12.75 -15.90
CA ASP A 71 -9.60 -14.05 -15.84
C ASP A 71 -9.28 -14.84 -14.56
N LYS A 72 -8.18 -14.52 -13.93
CA LYS A 72 -7.77 -15.07 -12.64
C LYS A 72 -8.37 -14.34 -11.44
N TYR A 73 -8.70 -13.05 -11.58
CA TYR A 73 -9.22 -12.28 -10.44
C TYR A 73 -10.47 -12.93 -9.84
N GLU A 74 -11.46 -13.26 -10.66
CA GLU A 74 -12.74 -13.83 -10.20
C GLU A 74 -12.56 -15.24 -9.63
N LYS A 75 -11.62 -16.01 -10.16
CA LYS A 75 -11.40 -17.41 -9.77
C LYS A 75 -10.43 -17.58 -8.60
N GLU A 76 -9.38 -16.74 -8.54
CA GLU A 76 -8.27 -16.91 -7.60
C GLU A 76 -8.29 -15.88 -6.47
N ILE A 77 -8.69 -14.63 -6.72
CA ILE A 77 -8.60 -13.53 -5.75
C ILE A 77 -9.93 -13.27 -5.04
N LEU A 78 -11.00 -13.11 -5.80
CA LEU A 78 -12.31 -12.77 -5.22
C LEU A 78 -12.77 -13.75 -4.11
N PRO A 79 -12.56 -15.08 -4.23
CA PRO A 79 -12.89 -16.02 -3.17
C PRO A 79 -12.06 -15.85 -1.88
N LEU A 80 -10.88 -15.22 -1.96
CA LEU A 80 -10.00 -14.98 -0.81
C LEU A 80 -10.37 -13.71 -0.04
N MET A 81 -11.07 -12.77 -0.66
CA MET A 81 -11.35 -11.46 -0.07
C MET A 81 -12.08 -11.51 1.29
N PRO A 82 -13.06 -12.42 1.53
CA PRO A 82 -13.65 -12.56 2.86
C PRO A 82 -12.61 -12.89 3.94
N ARG A 83 -11.62 -13.75 3.62
CA ARG A 83 -10.53 -14.11 4.54
C ARG A 83 -9.58 -12.94 4.77
N VAL A 84 -9.24 -12.19 3.71
CA VAL A 84 -8.40 -10.99 3.79
C VAL A 84 -9.04 -9.96 4.73
N PHE A 85 -10.31 -9.65 4.53
CA PHE A 85 -11.02 -8.67 5.36
C PHE A 85 -11.24 -9.16 6.80
N GLU A 86 -11.53 -10.46 7.01
CA GLU A 86 -11.63 -11.02 8.34
C GLU A 86 -10.28 -10.95 9.09
N MET A 87 -9.19 -11.36 8.43
CA MET A 87 -7.85 -11.28 9.02
C MET A 87 -7.46 -9.85 9.39
N SER A 88 -7.75 -8.90 8.50
CA SER A 88 -7.52 -7.48 8.75
C SER A 88 -8.34 -6.97 9.95
N SER A 89 -9.61 -7.33 10.02
CA SER A 89 -10.48 -6.99 11.16
C SER A 89 -9.96 -7.57 12.47
N LEU A 90 -9.53 -8.84 12.48
CA LEU A 90 -8.95 -9.49 13.67
C LEU A 90 -7.69 -8.77 14.16
N LEU A 91 -6.89 -8.21 13.25
CA LEU A 91 -5.67 -7.45 13.58
C LEU A 91 -5.94 -5.96 13.90
N GLY A 92 -7.19 -5.50 13.85
CA GLY A 92 -7.53 -4.09 14.06
C GLY A 92 -7.18 -3.18 12.89
N ILE A 93 -6.82 -3.74 11.74
CA ILE A 93 -6.49 -3.02 10.51
C ILE A 93 -7.76 -2.39 9.93
N LYS A 94 -7.66 -1.09 9.61
CA LYS A 94 -8.77 -0.35 9.00
C LYS A 94 -8.69 -0.29 7.48
N ASN A 95 -7.50 -0.15 6.91
CA ASN A 95 -7.29 0.05 5.47
C ASN A 95 -6.71 -1.21 4.84
N VAL A 96 -7.41 -1.77 3.85
CA VAL A 96 -6.95 -2.92 3.07
C VAL A 96 -6.73 -2.46 1.64
N VAL A 97 -5.49 -2.46 1.19
CA VAL A 97 -5.14 -2.11 -0.19
C VAL A 97 -5.61 -3.21 -1.12
N VAL A 98 -6.41 -2.82 -2.10
CA VAL A 98 -6.94 -3.71 -3.13
C VAL A 98 -6.67 -3.09 -4.49
N HIS A 99 -5.81 -3.74 -5.28
CA HIS A 99 -5.49 -3.27 -6.62
C HIS A 99 -6.74 -3.17 -7.48
N PRO A 100 -6.85 -2.15 -8.34
CA PRO A 100 -7.88 -2.12 -9.36
C PRO A 100 -7.68 -3.26 -10.36
N ARG A 101 -8.78 -3.69 -10.96
CA ARG A 101 -8.80 -4.68 -12.02
C ARG A 101 -8.16 -4.12 -13.27
N LYS A 102 -7.25 -4.90 -13.86
CA LYS A 102 -6.52 -4.60 -15.08
C LYS A 102 -6.93 -5.60 -16.17
N GLU A 103 -7.10 -5.13 -17.40
CA GLU A 103 -7.42 -6.00 -18.55
C GLU A 103 -6.55 -5.69 -19.77
N GLY A 104 -5.30 -6.14 -19.71
CA GLY A 104 -4.37 -5.98 -20.81
C GLY A 104 -3.96 -4.52 -21.01
N ARG A 105 -4.19 -3.96 -22.20
CA ARG A 105 -3.80 -2.59 -22.52
C ARG A 105 -4.78 -1.58 -21.92
N TYR A 106 -4.26 -0.59 -21.18
CA TYR A 106 -5.06 0.49 -20.61
C TYR A 106 -5.56 1.46 -21.69
N TYR A 107 -4.66 1.99 -22.51
CA TYR A 107 -4.98 2.97 -23.54
C TYR A 107 -6.02 2.48 -24.56
N GLY A 108 -7.08 3.28 -24.70
CA GLY A 108 -8.26 3.01 -25.53
C GLY A 108 -9.31 2.11 -24.85
N LYS A 109 -9.14 1.85 -23.54
CA LYS A 109 -10.10 1.12 -22.70
C LYS A 109 -10.37 1.82 -21.37
N GLU A 110 -9.95 3.07 -21.22
CA GLU A 110 -9.96 3.81 -19.96
C GLU A 110 -11.36 3.78 -19.31
N GLU A 111 -12.39 4.18 -20.06
CA GLU A 111 -13.76 4.20 -19.53
C GLU A 111 -14.31 2.80 -19.26
N TYR A 112 -14.03 1.84 -20.13
CA TYR A 112 -14.41 0.44 -19.90
C TYR A 112 -13.78 -0.11 -18.61
N LEU A 113 -12.50 0.14 -18.37
CA LEU A 113 -11.79 -0.31 -17.17
C LEU A 113 -12.29 0.44 -15.93
N PHE A 114 -12.61 1.72 -16.07
CA PHE A 114 -13.22 2.50 -15.00
C PHE A 114 -14.55 1.88 -14.56
N GLU A 115 -15.48 1.61 -15.48
CA GLU A 115 -16.76 0.96 -15.18
C GLU A 115 -16.57 -0.41 -14.53
N LYS A 116 -15.64 -1.23 -15.03
CA LYS A 116 -15.32 -2.54 -14.45
C LYS A 116 -14.77 -2.45 -13.03
N ASN A 117 -14.06 -1.41 -12.71
CA ASN A 117 -13.57 -1.17 -11.35
C ASN A 117 -14.69 -0.67 -10.43
N VAL A 118 -15.59 0.18 -10.91
CA VAL A 118 -16.80 0.56 -10.15
C VAL A 118 -17.62 -0.69 -9.80
N GLU A 119 -17.86 -1.59 -10.77
CA GLU A 119 -18.55 -2.86 -10.54
C GLU A 119 -17.83 -3.73 -9.49
N MET A 120 -16.51 -3.92 -9.64
CA MET A 120 -15.70 -4.74 -8.75
C MET A 120 -15.70 -4.25 -7.31
N TYR A 121 -15.42 -2.96 -7.12
CA TYR A 121 -15.36 -2.39 -5.77
C TYR A 121 -16.73 -2.39 -5.09
N ASN A 122 -17.81 -2.13 -5.82
CA ASN A 122 -19.17 -2.26 -5.29
C ASN A 122 -19.52 -3.71 -4.91
N ALA A 123 -19.03 -4.71 -5.63
CA ALA A 123 -19.20 -6.12 -5.26
C ALA A 123 -18.46 -6.49 -3.96
N LEU A 124 -17.31 -5.87 -3.68
CA LEU A 124 -16.56 -6.07 -2.44
C LEU A 124 -17.13 -5.31 -1.23
N LYS A 125 -17.86 -4.23 -1.47
CA LYS A 125 -18.42 -3.33 -0.46
C LYS A 125 -19.16 -4.04 0.68
N PRO A 126 -20.12 -4.98 0.44
CA PRO A 126 -20.84 -5.65 1.52
C PRO A 126 -19.92 -6.51 2.39
N ILE A 127 -18.86 -7.09 1.81
CA ILE A 127 -17.90 -7.90 2.56
C ILE A 127 -17.03 -7.01 3.44
N ALA A 128 -16.54 -5.89 2.92
CA ALA A 128 -15.76 -4.92 3.68
C ALA A 128 -16.57 -4.35 4.86
N LYS A 129 -17.84 -3.98 4.63
CA LYS A 129 -18.77 -3.54 5.69
C LYS A 129 -18.96 -4.58 6.78
N LYS A 130 -19.13 -5.85 6.41
CA LYS A 130 -19.30 -6.96 7.36
C LYS A 130 -18.14 -7.04 8.35
N PHE A 131 -16.92 -6.78 7.90
CA PHE A 131 -15.71 -6.88 8.72
C PHE A 131 -15.23 -5.53 9.29
N GLY A 132 -15.90 -4.42 8.97
CA GLY A 132 -15.56 -3.10 9.46
C GLY A 132 -14.23 -2.56 8.96
N VAL A 133 -13.84 -2.94 7.73
CA VAL A 133 -12.60 -2.49 7.06
C VAL A 133 -12.91 -1.59 5.87
N LYS A 134 -11.96 -0.72 5.52
CA LYS A 134 -12.02 0.10 4.31
C LYS A 134 -11.20 -0.54 3.20
N ILE A 135 -11.71 -0.44 1.98
CA ILE A 135 -10.97 -0.78 0.76
C ILE A 135 -10.19 0.45 0.32
N ALA A 136 -8.87 0.35 0.33
CA ALA A 136 -7.96 1.39 -0.14
C ALA A 136 -7.62 1.13 -1.62
N ILE A 137 -8.06 2.04 -2.50
CA ILE A 137 -7.87 1.94 -3.95
C ILE A 137 -6.50 2.49 -4.29
N GLU A 138 -5.69 1.73 -5.03
CA GLU A 138 -4.32 2.09 -5.35
C GLU A 138 -4.17 2.54 -6.82
N ASN A 139 -3.29 3.51 -7.08
CA ASN A 139 -2.89 3.92 -8.42
C ASN A 139 -1.84 2.97 -9.00
N MET A 140 -2.00 2.62 -10.28
CA MET A 140 -1.22 1.55 -10.91
C MET A 140 -0.39 2.06 -12.10
N TRP A 141 0.56 1.24 -12.52
CA TRP A 141 1.34 1.42 -13.74
C TRP A 141 1.41 0.13 -14.55
N GLN A 142 1.82 0.23 -15.83
CA GLN A 142 2.06 -0.92 -16.69
C GLN A 142 3.26 -0.70 -17.60
N HIS A 143 3.76 -1.79 -18.19
CA HIS A 143 4.68 -1.67 -19.31
C HIS A 143 3.94 -1.47 -20.61
N HIS A 144 4.33 -0.45 -21.38
CA HIS A 144 3.82 -0.26 -22.73
C HIS A 144 4.15 -1.49 -23.61
N PRO A 145 3.17 -2.08 -24.31
CA PRO A 145 3.34 -3.38 -24.96
C PRO A 145 4.43 -3.40 -26.04
N VAL A 146 4.69 -2.27 -26.68
CA VAL A 146 5.69 -2.14 -27.77
C VAL A 146 7.01 -1.61 -27.23
N THR A 147 7.01 -0.45 -26.58
CA THR A 147 8.25 0.22 -26.14
C THR A 147 8.86 -0.37 -24.88
N LYS A 148 8.11 -1.18 -24.14
CA LYS A 148 8.46 -1.74 -22.82
C LYS A 148 8.74 -0.71 -21.73
N LYS A 149 8.57 0.58 -22.00
CA LYS A 149 8.67 1.62 -20.99
C LYS A 149 7.46 1.60 -20.09
N ILE A 150 7.64 2.05 -18.86
CA ILE A 150 6.53 2.25 -17.90
C ILE A 150 5.62 3.36 -18.44
N CYS A 151 4.34 3.19 -18.25
CA CYS A 151 3.28 4.11 -18.65
C CYS A 151 2.04 3.93 -17.76
N ASP A 152 1.05 4.78 -17.95
CA ASP A 152 -0.20 4.73 -17.19
C ASP A 152 -0.91 3.38 -17.30
N ASP A 153 -1.51 3.00 -16.19
CA ASP A 153 -2.52 1.96 -16.07
C ASP A 153 -3.72 2.53 -15.28
N VAL A 154 -4.66 1.69 -14.90
CA VAL A 154 -5.85 2.07 -14.14
C VAL A 154 -5.48 2.90 -12.91
N CYS A 155 -6.16 4.01 -12.72
CA CYS A 155 -5.94 4.96 -11.62
C CYS A 155 -4.55 5.63 -11.58
N ALA A 156 -3.71 5.50 -12.63
CA ALA A 156 -2.43 6.22 -12.69
C ALA A 156 -2.62 7.75 -12.72
N PRO A 157 -3.55 8.32 -13.53
CA PRO A 157 -3.88 9.73 -13.40
C PRO A 157 -4.56 10.01 -12.05
N PRO A 158 -4.05 10.96 -11.24
CA PRO A 158 -4.67 11.28 -9.94
C PRO A 158 -6.15 11.68 -10.06
N GLU A 159 -6.53 12.33 -11.15
CA GLU A 159 -7.91 12.72 -11.44
C GLU A 159 -8.83 11.51 -11.67
N GLU A 160 -8.33 10.45 -12.31
CA GLU A 160 -9.07 9.20 -12.49
C GLU A 160 -9.26 8.47 -11.15
N LEU A 161 -8.22 8.41 -10.34
CA LEU A 161 -8.28 7.82 -9.00
C LEU A 161 -9.29 8.58 -8.11
N ALA A 162 -9.25 9.92 -8.13
CA ALA A 162 -10.22 10.74 -7.43
C ALA A 162 -11.64 10.51 -7.94
N ARG A 163 -11.83 10.46 -9.27
CA ARG A 163 -13.11 10.18 -9.91
C ARG A 163 -13.68 8.82 -9.50
N LEU A 164 -12.84 7.78 -9.45
CA LEU A 164 -13.26 6.44 -9.03
C LEU A 164 -13.73 6.44 -7.57
N TYR A 165 -12.95 7.02 -6.67
CA TYR A 165 -13.33 7.17 -5.27
C TYR A 165 -14.66 7.94 -5.12
N ASP A 166 -14.79 9.08 -5.79
CA ASP A 166 -16.01 9.94 -5.71
C ASP A 166 -17.23 9.21 -6.29
N THR A 167 -17.07 8.42 -7.36
CA THR A 167 -18.14 7.61 -7.97
C THR A 167 -18.63 6.51 -7.03
N LEU A 168 -17.75 5.87 -6.28
CA LEU A 168 -18.11 4.84 -5.30
C LEU A 168 -18.88 5.42 -4.10
N ASN A 169 -18.70 6.68 -3.80
CA ASN A 169 -19.51 7.53 -2.89
C ASN A 169 -19.88 6.86 -1.55
N ASP A 170 -18.92 6.20 -0.90
CA ASP A 170 -19.09 5.62 0.44
C ASP A 170 -17.78 5.72 1.24
N PRO A 171 -17.49 6.87 1.87
CA PRO A 171 -16.25 7.11 2.60
C PRO A 171 -16.09 6.24 3.85
N GLU A 172 -17.15 5.58 4.30
CA GLU A 172 -17.07 4.58 5.39
C GLU A 172 -16.42 3.27 4.92
N VAL A 173 -16.45 2.99 3.60
CA VAL A 173 -15.98 1.74 3.01
C VAL A 173 -14.77 1.95 2.11
N PHE A 174 -14.67 3.10 1.45
CA PHE A 174 -13.61 3.36 0.48
C PHE A 174 -12.67 4.46 0.96
N THR A 175 -11.42 4.32 0.58
CA THR A 175 -10.39 5.34 0.71
C THR A 175 -9.35 5.16 -0.40
N VAL A 176 -8.36 6.03 -0.48
CA VAL A 176 -7.27 5.93 -1.45
C VAL A 176 -5.99 5.50 -0.73
N CYS A 177 -5.31 4.50 -1.30
CA CYS A 177 -3.89 4.27 -1.08
C CYS A 177 -3.13 4.97 -2.19
N LEU A 178 -2.43 6.05 -1.90
CA LEU A 178 -1.61 6.71 -2.90
C LEU A 178 -0.19 6.15 -2.87
N ASP A 179 0.18 5.41 -3.91
CA ASP A 179 1.55 4.98 -4.13
C ASP A 179 2.34 6.09 -4.82
N LEU A 180 3.32 6.63 -4.08
CA LEU A 180 4.11 7.80 -4.51
C LEU A 180 5.15 7.42 -5.57
N GLY A 181 5.68 6.21 -5.51
CA GLY A 181 6.58 5.69 -6.54
C GLY A 181 5.87 5.45 -7.86
N HIS A 182 4.65 4.88 -7.84
CA HIS A 182 3.84 4.69 -9.04
C HIS A 182 3.47 6.02 -9.72
N VAL A 183 3.20 7.08 -8.93
CA VAL A 183 2.99 8.43 -9.48
C VAL A 183 4.22 8.88 -10.27
N ALA A 184 5.40 8.77 -9.66
CA ALA A 184 6.67 9.18 -10.27
C ALA A 184 7.02 8.33 -11.51
N LEU A 185 6.77 7.02 -11.47
CA LEU A 185 6.96 6.11 -12.61
C LEU A 185 6.12 6.47 -13.83
N CYS A 186 4.92 7.01 -13.62
CA CYS A 186 4.03 7.51 -14.66
C CYS A 186 4.37 8.95 -15.09
N GLY A 187 5.54 9.47 -14.69
CA GLY A 187 6.06 10.78 -15.12
C GLY A 187 5.37 11.98 -14.48
N ARG A 188 4.78 11.81 -13.30
CA ARG A 188 4.11 12.87 -12.53
C ARG A 188 4.86 13.17 -11.25
N GLU A 189 4.68 14.39 -10.73
CA GLU A 189 5.26 14.78 -9.45
C GLU A 189 4.34 14.31 -8.30
N PRO A 190 4.86 13.52 -7.33
CA PRO A 190 4.06 13.00 -6.21
C PRO A 190 3.37 14.10 -5.39
N GLU A 191 4.00 15.25 -5.19
CA GLU A 191 3.42 16.39 -4.47
C GLU A 191 2.16 16.95 -5.13
N ASP A 192 2.06 16.92 -6.46
CA ASP A 192 0.88 17.39 -7.19
C ASP A 192 -0.25 16.35 -7.13
N ALA A 193 0.09 15.06 -7.21
CA ALA A 193 -0.87 13.99 -7.00
C ALA A 193 -1.47 14.03 -5.58
N ILE A 194 -0.64 14.24 -4.55
CA ILE A 194 -1.10 14.40 -3.16
C ILE A 194 -2.13 15.52 -3.06
N ARG A 195 -1.88 16.69 -3.66
CA ARG A 195 -2.82 17.83 -3.62
C ARG A 195 -4.10 17.54 -4.40
N THR A 196 -4.01 16.83 -5.53
CA THR A 196 -5.17 16.45 -6.35
C THR A 196 -6.09 15.48 -5.60
N ILE A 197 -5.52 14.46 -4.99
CA ILE A 197 -6.29 13.47 -4.21
C ILE A 197 -6.79 14.07 -2.89
N GLY A 198 -5.95 14.84 -2.20
CA GLY A 198 -6.32 15.57 -1.00
C GLY A 198 -6.81 14.65 0.13
N LYS A 199 -7.92 15.00 0.75
CA LYS A 199 -8.50 14.27 1.91
C LYS A 199 -9.02 12.86 1.60
N ARG A 200 -8.98 12.41 0.34
CA ARG A 200 -9.35 11.04 -0.03
C ARG A 200 -8.26 10.04 0.34
N ILE A 201 -7.02 10.52 0.60
CA ILE A 201 -5.89 9.69 1.00
C ILE A 201 -6.12 9.17 2.41
N GLY A 202 -6.27 7.85 2.55
CA GLY A 202 -6.37 7.18 3.85
C GLY A 202 -5.12 6.42 4.23
N CYS A 203 -4.30 6.05 3.24
CA CYS A 203 -2.99 5.42 3.47
C CYS A 203 -2.06 5.66 2.27
N LEU A 204 -0.80 5.32 2.44
CA LEU A 204 0.25 5.54 1.45
C LEU A 204 1.05 4.26 1.22
N HIS A 205 1.61 4.12 0.01
CA HIS A 205 2.81 3.35 -0.25
C HIS A 205 3.97 4.31 -0.50
N VAL A 206 5.00 4.19 0.33
CA VAL A 206 6.15 5.10 0.35
C VAL A 206 7.38 4.34 -0.09
N HIS A 207 7.86 4.62 -1.29
CA HIS A 207 9.13 4.14 -1.81
C HIS A 207 9.69 5.13 -2.82
N ASP A 208 10.98 5.06 -3.09
CA ASP A 208 11.66 5.93 -4.04
C ASP A 208 11.96 5.19 -5.35
N VAL A 209 12.01 5.96 -6.42
CA VAL A 209 12.29 5.50 -7.79
C VAL A 209 13.15 6.51 -8.53
N ASP A 210 13.64 6.14 -9.69
CA ASP A 210 14.43 7.03 -10.57
C ASP A 210 13.62 7.63 -11.74
N TYR A 211 12.29 7.53 -11.71
CA TYR A 211 11.34 7.89 -12.79
C TYR A 211 11.44 7.01 -14.04
N LYS A 212 12.07 5.84 -13.93
CA LYS A 212 12.25 4.91 -15.05
C LYS A 212 11.91 3.48 -14.70
N ASP A 213 12.43 3.02 -13.56
CA ASP A 213 12.34 1.64 -13.10
C ASP A 213 11.65 1.59 -11.73
N ASP A 214 10.84 0.57 -11.55
CA ASP A 214 10.12 0.31 -10.29
C ASP A 214 11.09 -0.24 -9.23
N LEU A 215 11.87 0.67 -8.67
CA LEU A 215 13.01 0.32 -7.81
C LEU A 215 12.57 -0.17 -6.43
N HIS A 216 11.42 0.25 -5.92
CA HIS A 216 11.01 -0.01 -4.52
C HIS A 216 12.17 0.19 -3.53
N THR A 217 12.90 1.31 -3.69
CA THR A 217 14.01 1.66 -2.81
C THR A 217 13.59 2.63 -1.71
N LEU A 218 14.49 2.89 -0.77
CA LEU A 218 14.21 3.75 0.38
C LEU A 218 14.15 5.24 -0.04
N PRO A 219 13.24 6.04 0.54
CA PRO A 219 13.22 7.49 0.36
C PRO A 219 14.59 8.15 0.50
N GLY A 220 14.96 8.95 -0.50
CA GLY A 220 16.26 9.64 -0.57
C GLY A 220 17.34 8.87 -1.34
N VAL A 221 17.07 7.64 -1.77
CA VAL A 221 17.99 6.84 -2.62
C VAL A 221 17.67 7.01 -4.10
N GLY A 222 16.41 7.29 -4.44
CA GLY A 222 15.97 7.57 -5.81
C GLY A 222 16.00 9.06 -6.15
N LYS A 223 14.97 9.55 -6.84
CA LYS A 223 14.90 10.92 -7.36
C LYS A 223 13.68 11.71 -6.93
N ILE A 224 12.78 11.14 -6.15
CA ILE A 224 11.60 11.83 -5.64
C ILE A 224 12.05 12.95 -4.70
N ASN A 225 11.45 14.15 -4.84
CA ASN A 225 11.72 15.26 -3.94
C ASN A 225 10.91 15.13 -2.63
N TRP A 226 11.48 14.45 -1.66
CA TRP A 226 10.81 14.16 -0.38
C TRP A 226 10.50 15.42 0.45
N ASP A 227 11.20 16.52 0.24
CA ASP A 227 10.84 17.79 0.88
C ASP A 227 9.49 18.31 0.39
N LYS A 228 9.28 18.31 -0.92
CA LYS A 228 8.01 18.72 -1.52
C LYS A 228 6.87 17.74 -1.19
N VAL A 229 7.15 16.42 -1.14
CA VAL A 229 6.19 15.39 -0.70
C VAL A 229 5.73 15.67 0.72
N CYS A 230 6.66 15.89 1.67
CA CYS A 230 6.32 16.19 3.07
C CYS A 230 5.49 17.48 3.19
N ARG A 231 5.81 18.52 2.43
CA ARG A 231 5.01 19.77 2.39
C ARG A 231 3.60 19.50 1.86
N ALA A 232 3.47 18.75 0.76
CA ALA A 232 2.17 18.45 0.19
C ALA A 232 1.30 17.61 1.15
N LEU A 233 1.87 16.62 1.83
CA LEU A 233 1.15 15.84 2.86
C LEU A 233 0.71 16.73 4.02
N ALA A 234 1.57 17.65 4.47
CA ALA A 234 1.19 18.66 5.47
C ALA A 234 0.10 19.60 4.93
N ASP A 235 0.16 20.00 3.63
CA ASP A 235 -0.82 20.89 3.00
C ASP A 235 -2.22 20.32 3.00
N VAL A 236 -2.36 19.03 2.71
CA VAL A 236 -3.66 18.35 2.71
C VAL A 236 -4.11 17.88 4.10
N GLY A 237 -3.25 18.05 5.11
CA GLY A 237 -3.53 17.63 6.49
C GLY A 237 -3.53 16.12 6.68
N TYR A 238 -2.67 15.41 5.94
CA TYR A 238 -2.52 13.96 6.10
C TYR A 238 -2.01 13.61 7.51
N ASP A 239 -2.70 12.72 8.20
CA ASP A 239 -2.43 12.28 9.57
C ASP A 239 -2.31 10.75 9.72
N GLY A 240 -2.28 10.05 8.58
CA GLY A 240 -2.04 8.61 8.54
C GLY A 240 -0.56 8.24 8.63
N ASP A 241 -0.29 6.94 8.64
CA ASP A 241 1.06 6.39 8.73
C ASP A 241 1.80 6.47 7.38
N LEU A 242 3.14 6.49 7.45
CA LEU A 242 4.02 6.37 6.29
C LEU A 242 4.44 4.92 6.09
N THR A 243 3.65 4.17 5.33
CA THR A 243 3.92 2.75 5.07
C THR A 243 5.00 2.59 4.02
N LEU A 244 6.19 2.14 4.43
CA LEU A 244 7.28 1.88 3.51
C LEU A 244 7.01 0.63 2.65
N GLU A 245 7.04 0.78 1.34
CA GLU A 245 7.06 -0.33 0.37
C GLU A 245 8.45 -0.47 -0.31
N ALA A 246 9.51 -0.12 0.42
CA ALA A 246 10.90 -0.12 -0.05
C ALA A 246 11.54 -1.53 0.00
N ASN A 247 10.83 -2.52 -0.53
CA ASN A 247 11.16 -3.94 -0.40
C ASN A 247 12.48 -4.35 -1.10
N ASN A 248 12.96 -3.59 -2.08
CA ASN A 248 14.19 -3.89 -2.80
C ASN A 248 15.43 -3.21 -2.19
N PHE A 249 15.25 -2.27 -1.27
CA PHE A 249 16.39 -1.62 -0.60
C PHE A 249 17.29 -2.62 0.12
N TRP A 250 16.70 -3.66 0.73
CA TRP A 250 17.42 -4.77 1.38
C TRP A 250 18.38 -5.52 0.47
N LEU A 251 18.10 -5.58 -0.83
CA LEU A 251 18.87 -6.38 -1.79
C LEU A 251 20.29 -5.84 -2.03
N GLY A 252 20.55 -4.61 -1.61
CA GLY A 252 21.86 -3.97 -1.71
C GLY A 252 22.83 -4.32 -0.56
N PHE A 253 22.40 -5.09 0.45
CA PHE A 253 23.16 -5.33 1.67
C PHE A 253 23.42 -6.82 1.91
N LEU A 254 24.47 -7.10 2.69
CA LEU A 254 24.78 -8.45 3.14
C LEU A 254 23.71 -8.92 4.16
N PRO A 255 23.39 -10.22 4.20
CA PRO A 255 22.38 -10.74 5.13
C PRO A 255 22.66 -10.42 6.60
N GLU A 256 23.93 -10.32 7.00
CA GLU A 256 24.36 -9.99 8.36
C GLU A 256 23.98 -8.59 8.79
N MET A 257 23.67 -7.70 7.84
CA MET A 257 23.30 -6.30 8.08
C MET A 257 21.78 -6.11 8.20
N GLU A 258 21.01 -7.16 8.18
CA GLU A 258 19.54 -7.08 8.08
C GLU A 258 18.91 -6.29 9.22
N THR A 259 19.42 -6.43 10.44
CA THR A 259 18.94 -5.68 11.61
C THR A 259 19.21 -4.18 11.49
N GLU A 260 20.42 -3.81 11.09
CA GLU A 260 20.85 -2.41 10.94
C GLU A 260 20.11 -1.73 9.79
N VAL A 261 19.93 -2.44 8.67
CA VAL A 261 19.18 -1.94 7.52
C VAL A 261 17.72 -1.72 7.91
N ASN A 262 17.12 -2.66 8.65
CA ASN A 262 15.73 -2.52 9.10
C ASN A 262 15.55 -1.30 10.02
N ARG A 263 16.47 -1.09 10.94
CA ARG A 263 16.48 0.10 11.81
C ARG A 263 16.64 1.39 11.01
N PHE A 264 17.58 1.41 10.05
CA PHE A 264 17.80 2.57 9.20
C PHE A 264 16.55 2.94 8.37
N MET A 265 15.83 1.93 7.88
CA MET A 265 14.56 2.14 7.18
C MET A 265 13.50 2.74 8.12
N ALA A 266 13.37 2.23 9.35
CA ALA A 266 12.45 2.77 10.34
C ALA A 266 12.79 4.24 10.70
N ASP A 267 14.06 4.55 10.91
CA ASP A 267 14.53 5.93 11.19
C ASP A 267 14.25 6.86 10.02
N THR A 268 14.37 6.39 8.77
CA THR A 268 14.01 7.17 7.58
C THR A 268 12.52 7.52 7.57
N ALA A 269 11.63 6.55 7.82
CA ALA A 269 10.19 6.82 7.90
C ALA A 269 9.86 7.81 9.01
N LYS A 270 10.48 7.65 10.18
CA LYS A 270 10.33 8.58 11.32
C LYS A 270 10.75 9.99 10.96
N SER A 271 11.91 10.15 10.30
CA SER A 271 12.40 11.47 9.88
C SER A 271 11.46 12.16 8.90
N LEU A 272 10.83 11.42 7.97
CA LEU A 272 9.82 11.97 7.08
C LEU A 272 8.56 12.39 7.86
N ALA A 273 8.10 11.58 8.80
CA ALA A 273 6.95 11.92 9.64
C ALA A 273 7.19 13.18 10.47
N GLU A 274 8.35 13.30 11.12
CA GLU A 274 8.76 14.49 11.86
C GLU A 274 8.80 15.74 10.96
N LYS A 275 9.24 15.59 9.72
CA LYS A 275 9.27 16.67 8.73
C LYS A 275 7.86 17.11 8.31
N ILE A 276 6.92 16.19 8.16
CA ILE A 276 5.50 16.50 7.88
C ILE A 276 4.92 17.31 9.05
N GLU A 277 5.12 16.85 10.29
CA GLU A 277 4.63 17.56 11.47
C GLU A 277 5.26 18.95 11.61
N PHE A 278 6.55 19.10 11.31
CA PHE A 278 7.21 20.41 11.26
C PHE A 278 6.52 21.36 10.27
N TYR A 279 6.13 20.90 9.08
CA TYR A 279 5.40 21.73 8.11
C TYR A 279 3.94 22.00 8.51
N LYS A 280 3.27 21.08 9.17
CA LYS A 280 1.93 21.32 9.73
C LYS A 280 1.97 22.42 10.81
N ALA A 281 2.99 22.44 11.66
CA ALA A 281 3.16 23.42 12.72
C ALA A 281 3.47 24.84 12.22
N GLN A 282 3.83 25.03 10.95
CA GLN A 282 4.10 26.33 10.35
C GLN A 282 2.85 27.03 9.77
N LYS A 283 1.70 26.37 9.81
CA LYS A 283 0.41 26.89 9.30
C LYS A 283 -0.40 27.51 10.43
#